data_2e9309392601836808a719c1ea2fd3df
#
_entry.id   2e9309392601836808a719c1ea2fd3df
#
_cell.length_a   1.000
_cell.length_b   1.000
_cell.length_c   1.000
_cell.angle_alpha   90.00
_cell.angle_beta   90.00
_cell.angle_gamma   90.00
#
_symmetry.space_group_name_H-M   'P 1'
#
loop_
_entity.id
_entity.type
_entity.pdbx_description
1 polymer ?
#
loop_
_entity_poly.entity_id
_entity_poly.type
_entity_poly.pdbx_seq_one_letter_code
_entity_poly.pdbx_strand_id
1 'polypeptide(L)'
;MKKYILSLIAVAAAMFATAQVKTGIEVLRDGGFKQLQGKRVGLVTNPSGVDRNLKSTVDILNEAPGVKLVALYGPEHGVRGNAHAGDAVGDAVDAKTGVKTYSLYGKTHKPTAAMLKDIDVLVYDIQDIGCRSYTFYATMGMCMEACAENGKEFMVLDRPNAVSGNKVEGNLVEKGYFSMVSKYAIPYVYGLTPGELAIYLNEEGVTAKKAHLTVIPMEGWKRDMTYAQTGLPWVAPSPQIPTPDHAAFYAMSGVIGELYAFNTGIGYTLPFQCFATPYLDADKLADAMNALNLPGFRFRPINFKPFFKVGPETADAMKEMHGVQVYITDLDKAELTLCQFYFLQVLHELHPDAKIFDANAKRGYGMFDKVMGTDQIRKRFAQNYKVADIADYFNKDAAEFKAKSSKYYLYQ
;
A
#
# COMPACT_ATOMS: atom_id res chain seq x y z
N MET A 1 50.65 17.07 10.73
CA MET A 1 49.44 17.46 9.97
C MET A 1 48.89 16.34 9.13
N LYS A 2 49.60 15.68 8.20
CA LYS A 2 49.02 14.60 7.35
C LYS A 2 48.43 13.40 8.15
N LYS A 3 49.00 13.00 9.29
CA LYS A 3 48.46 11.91 10.12
C LYS A 3 47.11 12.25 10.78
N TYR A 4 46.90 13.51 11.17
CA TYR A 4 45.65 13.95 11.78
C TYR A 4 44.53 14.14 10.74
N ILE A 5 44.87 14.52 9.51
CA ILE A 5 43.93 14.62 8.39
C ILE A 5 43.42 13.22 8.01
N LEU A 6 44.26 12.20 7.95
CA LEU A 6 43.85 10.81 7.69
C LEU A 6 42.98 10.24 8.82
N SER A 7 43.26 10.57 10.08
CA SER A 7 42.45 10.16 11.22
C SER A 7 41.04 10.84 11.21
N LEU A 8 40.95 12.12 10.84
CA LEU A 8 39.69 12.82 10.71
C LEU A 8 38.82 12.28 9.54
N ILE A 9 39.44 11.91 8.42
CA ILE A 9 38.75 11.30 7.28
C ILE A 9 38.26 9.89 7.65
N ALA A 10 39.04 9.10 8.38
CA ALA A 10 38.60 7.78 8.85
C ALA A 10 37.47 7.85 9.87
N VAL A 11 37.46 8.84 10.77
CA VAL A 11 36.38 9.07 11.72
C VAL A 11 35.11 9.61 11.03
N ALA A 12 35.25 10.50 10.03
CA ALA A 12 34.13 10.97 9.23
C ALA A 12 33.51 9.84 8.36
N ALA A 13 34.35 8.95 7.80
CA ALA A 13 33.88 7.77 7.07
C ALA A 13 33.16 6.74 7.97
N ALA A 14 33.60 6.61 9.23
CA ALA A 14 32.92 5.74 10.21
C ALA A 14 31.58 6.31 10.72
N MET A 15 31.37 7.63 10.68
CA MET A 15 30.10 8.26 11.08
C MET A 15 28.98 8.13 10.00
N PHE A 16 29.31 7.75 8.77
CA PHE A 16 28.34 7.53 7.69
C PHE A 16 28.03 6.08 7.38
N ALA A 17 28.57 5.14 8.13
CA ALA A 17 28.14 3.74 8.04
C ALA A 17 26.81 3.57 8.81
N THR A 18 25.74 4.23 8.38
CA THR A 18 24.40 3.80 8.77
C THR A 18 24.24 2.37 8.27
N ALA A 19 23.94 1.45 9.18
CA ALA A 19 23.69 0.06 8.80
C ALA A 19 22.65 0.06 7.68
N GLN A 20 23.08 -0.34 6.49
CA GLN A 20 22.24 -0.34 5.31
C GLN A 20 21.09 -1.32 5.53
N VAL A 21 19.85 -0.89 5.32
CA VAL A 21 18.67 -1.76 5.49
C VAL A 21 18.77 -2.95 4.54
N LYS A 22 18.63 -4.18 5.06
CA LYS A 22 18.46 -5.39 4.26
C LYS A 22 17.03 -5.86 4.32
N THR A 23 16.45 -6.14 3.16
CA THR A 23 15.11 -6.74 3.07
C THR A 23 15.12 -8.21 3.47
N GLY A 24 13.94 -8.78 3.77
CA GLY A 24 13.83 -10.19 4.17
C GLY A 24 14.46 -11.17 3.18
N ILE A 25 14.38 -10.92 1.86
CA ILE A 25 15.06 -11.77 0.86
C ILE A 25 16.60 -11.72 0.99
N GLU A 26 17.17 -10.56 1.30
CA GLU A 26 18.60 -10.42 1.48
C GLU A 26 19.06 -11.13 2.75
N VAL A 27 18.31 -11.00 3.85
CA VAL A 27 18.58 -11.71 5.12
C VAL A 27 18.47 -13.22 4.92
N LEU A 28 17.45 -13.69 4.22
CA LEU A 28 17.28 -15.11 3.90
C LEU A 28 18.46 -15.66 3.08
N ARG A 29 18.90 -14.91 2.06
CA ARG A 29 20.06 -15.25 1.23
C ARG A 29 21.35 -15.28 2.03
N ASP A 30 21.61 -14.26 2.83
CA ASP A 30 22.82 -14.17 3.68
C ASP A 30 22.85 -15.31 4.71
N GLY A 31 21.67 -15.80 5.16
CA GLY A 31 21.51 -16.99 5.98
C GLY A 31 21.65 -18.34 5.24
N GLY A 32 21.97 -18.32 3.93
CA GLY A 32 22.13 -19.53 3.11
C GLY A 32 20.82 -20.27 2.86
N PHE A 33 19.68 -19.56 2.86
CA PHE A 33 18.32 -20.11 2.63
C PHE A 33 17.97 -21.30 3.56
N LYS A 34 18.50 -21.33 4.79
CA LYS A 34 18.35 -22.49 5.71
C LYS A 34 16.90 -22.91 5.92
N GLN A 35 15.98 -21.96 5.99
CA GLN A 35 14.55 -22.22 6.21
C GLN A 35 13.86 -22.86 5.00
N LEU A 36 14.45 -22.79 3.81
CA LEU A 36 13.91 -23.31 2.55
C LEU A 36 14.64 -24.56 2.04
N GLN A 37 15.73 -25.00 2.70
CA GLN A 37 16.52 -26.14 2.26
C GLN A 37 15.68 -27.42 2.17
N GLY A 38 15.72 -28.08 1.01
CA GLY A 38 14.99 -29.32 0.72
C GLY A 38 13.50 -29.15 0.48
N LYS A 39 12.96 -27.91 0.60
CA LYS A 39 11.51 -27.63 0.42
C LYS A 39 11.17 -27.28 -1.02
N ARG A 40 9.96 -27.66 -1.41
CA ARG A 40 9.31 -27.18 -2.64
C ARG A 40 8.63 -25.83 -2.32
N VAL A 41 9.10 -24.79 -2.98
CA VAL A 41 8.74 -23.40 -2.69
C VAL A 41 7.74 -22.90 -3.72
N GLY A 42 6.62 -22.33 -3.25
CA GLY A 42 5.78 -21.40 -4.00
C GLY A 42 6.12 -19.96 -3.63
N LEU A 43 6.06 -19.03 -4.57
CA LEU A 43 6.33 -17.63 -4.32
C LEU A 43 5.18 -16.75 -4.78
N VAL A 44 4.60 -15.98 -3.86
CA VAL A 44 3.69 -14.85 -4.14
C VAL A 44 4.53 -13.60 -4.29
N THR A 45 4.54 -12.99 -5.47
CA THR A 45 5.35 -11.80 -5.72
C THR A 45 4.83 -10.98 -6.90
N ASN A 46 5.34 -9.77 -7.05
CA ASN A 46 5.17 -8.88 -8.18
C ASN A 46 6.51 -8.20 -8.53
N PRO A 47 6.59 -7.22 -9.47
CA PRO A 47 7.85 -6.57 -9.84
C PRO A 47 8.63 -5.96 -8.68
N SER A 48 7.97 -5.59 -7.57
CA SER A 48 8.62 -4.98 -6.41
C SER A 48 9.40 -5.98 -5.54
N GLY A 49 9.22 -7.28 -5.75
CA GLY A 49 9.97 -8.34 -5.09
C GLY A 49 11.39 -8.44 -5.64
N VAL A 50 12.28 -7.53 -5.20
CA VAL A 50 13.70 -7.46 -5.61
C VAL A 50 14.60 -7.24 -4.40
N ASP A 51 15.88 -7.59 -4.56
CA ASP A 51 16.95 -7.15 -3.65
C ASP A 51 17.44 -5.73 -4.01
N ARG A 52 18.37 -5.19 -3.22
CA ARG A 52 18.96 -3.85 -3.45
C ARG A 52 19.65 -3.69 -4.80
N ASN A 53 20.06 -4.78 -5.43
CA ASN A 53 20.68 -4.79 -6.74
C ASN A 53 19.68 -4.99 -7.87
N LEU A 54 18.38 -4.87 -7.57
CA LEU A 54 17.26 -5.07 -8.51
C LEU A 54 17.14 -6.51 -9.05
N LYS A 55 17.80 -7.49 -8.42
CA LYS A 55 17.61 -8.89 -8.77
C LYS A 55 16.27 -9.38 -8.20
N SER A 56 15.42 -9.95 -9.04
CA SER A 56 14.09 -10.40 -8.62
C SER A 56 14.17 -11.57 -7.64
N THR A 57 13.27 -11.60 -6.67
CA THR A 57 13.13 -12.72 -5.73
C THR A 57 12.83 -14.02 -6.45
N VAL A 58 12.12 -13.98 -7.58
CA VAL A 58 11.93 -15.16 -8.45
C VAL A 58 13.28 -15.74 -8.87
N ASP A 59 14.16 -14.89 -9.40
CA ASP A 59 15.47 -15.32 -9.89
C ASP A 59 16.39 -15.75 -8.74
N ILE A 60 16.36 -15.02 -7.61
CA ILE A 60 17.14 -15.35 -6.42
C ILE A 60 16.78 -16.75 -5.90
N LEU A 61 15.48 -17.06 -5.76
CA LEU A 61 15.05 -18.36 -5.25
C LEU A 61 15.22 -19.49 -6.28
N ASN A 62 15.08 -19.19 -7.57
CA ASN A 62 15.30 -20.18 -8.63
C ASN A 62 16.76 -20.62 -8.75
N GLU A 63 17.70 -19.70 -8.45
CA GLU A 63 19.14 -19.95 -8.48
C GLU A 63 19.70 -20.43 -7.14
N ALA A 64 18.90 -20.39 -6.05
CA ALA A 64 19.35 -20.66 -4.70
C ALA A 64 19.72 -22.14 -4.50
N PRO A 65 20.95 -22.48 -4.05
CA PRO A 65 21.35 -23.85 -3.80
C PRO A 65 20.44 -24.54 -2.78
N GLY A 66 19.92 -25.73 -3.11
CA GLY A 66 19.08 -26.53 -2.23
C GLY A 66 17.63 -26.04 -2.07
N VAL A 67 17.24 -24.98 -2.77
CA VAL A 67 15.85 -24.48 -2.85
C VAL A 67 15.23 -24.96 -4.17
N LYS A 68 13.98 -25.40 -4.12
CA LYS A 68 13.25 -25.84 -5.30
C LYS A 68 12.02 -24.95 -5.53
N LEU A 69 12.18 -23.90 -6.33
CA LEU A 69 11.06 -23.05 -6.75
C LEU A 69 10.19 -23.79 -7.75
N VAL A 70 8.93 -24.08 -7.41
CA VAL A 70 8.04 -24.93 -8.23
C VAL A 70 6.77 -24.23 -8.70
N ALA A 71 6.40 -23.10 -8.07
CA ALA A 71 5.21 -22.34 -8.44
C ALA A 71 5.38 -20.85 -8.13
N LEU A 72 4.79 -20.02 -8.98
CA LEU A 72 4.65 -18.56 -8.80
C LEU A 72 3.17 -18.21 -8.67
N TYR A 73 2.85 -17.20 -7.88
CA TYR A 73 1.50 -16.73 -7.66
C TYR A 73 1.47 -15.20 -7.87
N GLY A 74 0.82 -14.75 -8.94
CA GLY A 74 0.71 -13.35 -9.29
C GLY A 74 -0.54 -12.71 -8.68
N PRO A 75 -0.40 -11.67 -7.84
CA PRO A 75 -1.53 -10.83 -7.44
C PRO A 75 -1.97 -9.93 -8.61
N GLU A 76 -2.76 -8.90 -8.32
CA GLU A 76 -3.06 -7.84 -9.28
C GLU A 76 -1.77 -7.34 -9.96
N HIS A 77 -1.82 -7.07 -11.24
CA HIS A 77 -0.68 -6.74 -12.13
C HIS A 77 0.27 -7.90 -12.47
N GLY A 78 0.10 -9.09 -11.87
CA GLY A 78 0.91 -10.28 -12.18
C GLY A 78 2.33 -10.27 -11.62
N VAL A 79 3.02 -11.40 -11.77
CA VAL A 79 4.39 -11.61 -11.21
C VAL A 79 5.42 -10.69 -11.85
N ARG A 80 5.32 -10.41 -13.14
CA ARG A 80 6.28 -9.58 -13.91
C ARG A 80 5.74 -8.18 -14.26
N GLY A 81 4.52 -7.80 -13.78
CA GLY A 81 3.97 -6.45 -13.93
C GLY A 81 3.42 -6.11 -15.31
N ASN A 82 3.05 -7.10 -16.09
CA ASN A 82 2.59 -6.94 -17.48
C ASN A 82 1.07 -6.80 -17.63
N ALA A 83 0.33 -6.68 -16.55
CA ALA A 83 -1.13 -6.48 -16.56
C ALA A 83 -1.53 -5.13 -15.99
N HIS A 84 -2.52 -4.46 -16.61
CA HIS A 84 -3.12 -3.24 -16.08
C HIS A 84 -4.03 -3.54 -14.88
N ALA A 85 -4.37 -2.49 -14.12
CA ALA A 85 -5.34 -2.59 -13.04
C ALA A 85 -6.69 -3.08 -13.60
N GLY A 86 -7.25 -4.15 -13.00
CA GLY A 86 -8.50 -4.74 -13.43
C GLY A 86 -8.39 -5.78 -14.56
N ASP A 87 -7.22 -5.98 -15.18
CA ASP A 87 -7.04 -6.98 -16.23
C ASP A 87 -7.06 -8.40 -15.66
N ALA A 88 -7.72 -9.32 -16.37
CA ALA A 88 -7.70 -10.73 -16.02
C ALA A 88 -6.32 -11.32 -16.36
N VAL A 89 -5.60 -11.77 -15.33
CA VAL A 89 -4.33 -12.50 -15.50
C VAL A 89 -4.61 -14.01 -15.47
N GLY A 90 -4.34 -14.70 -16.55
CA GLY A 90 -4.49 -16.17 -16.62
C GLY A 90 -3.28 -16.92 -16.05
N ASP A 91 -3.43 -18.23 -15.83
CA ASP A 91 -2.30 -19.13 -15.54
C ASP A 91 -1.33 -19.15 -16.72
N ALA A 92 -0.04 -19.15 -16.42
CA ALA A 92 1.03 -19.07 -17.41
C ALA A 92 2.27 -19.86 -16.96
N VAL A 93 3.31 -19.84 -17.77
CA VAL A 93 4.66 -20.28 -17.40
C VAL A 93 5.58 -19.08 -17.48
N ASP A 94 6.35 -18.83 -16.44
CA ASP A 94 7.35 -17.75 -16.45
C ASP A 94 8.42 -18.04 -17.48
N ALA A 95 8.53 -17.18 -18.48
CA ALA A 95 9.38 -17.40 -19.66
C ALA A 95 10.88 -17.53 -19.31
N LYS A 96 11.32 -16.92 -18.21
CA LYS A 96 12.73 -16.94 -17.80
C LYS A 96 13.10 -18.20 -17.02
N THR A 97 12.22 -18.66 -16.12
CA THR A 97 12.52 -19.76 -15.20
C THR A 97 11.85 -21.07 -15.59
N GLY A 98 10.85 -21.05 -16.46
CA GLY A 98 10.02 -22.20 -16.79
C GLY A 98 9.05 -22.61 -15.67
N VAL A 99 8.96 -21.82 -14.59
CA VAL A 99 8.11 -22.12 -13.43
C VAL A 99 6.65 -21.78 -13.73
N LYS A 100 5.74 -22.66 -13.33
CA LYS A 100 4.29 -22.44 -13.48
C LYS A 100 3.84 -21.25 -12.65
N THR A 101 3.05 -20.38 -13.27
CA THR A 101 2.47 -19.18 -12.65
C THR A 101 0.96 -19.31 -12.54
N TYR A 102 0.44 -19.11 -11.34
CA TYR A 102 -0.99 -19.03 -11.05
C TYR A 102 -1.42 -17.60 -10.84
N SER A 103 -2.60 -17.22 -11.33
CA SER A 103 -3.19 -15.92 -11.06
C SER A 103 -4.00 -15.94 -9.76
N LEU A 104 -3.74 -14.96 -8.90
CA LEU A 104 -4.54 -14.64 -7.70
C LEU A 104 -5.39 -13.38 -7.93
N TYR A 105 -5.72 -13.04 -9.19
CA TYR A 105 -6.55 -11.90 -9.54
C TYR A 105 -7.64 -12.29 -10.55
N GLY A 106 -8.81 -11.70 -10.40
CA GLY A 106 -9.98 -11.96 -11.24
C GLY A 106 -10.84 -13.09 -10.68
N LYS A 107 -10.77 -14.29 -11.24
CA LYS A 107 -11.63 -15.42 -10.81
C LYS A 107 -11.25 -16.01 -9.46
N THR A 108 -9.98 -15.95 -9.10
CA THR A 108 -9.44 -16.57 -7.88
C THR A 108 -8.55 -15.57 -7.17
N HIS A 109 -8.89 -15.23 -5.91
CA HIS A 109 -8.08 -14.34 -5.06
C HIS A 109 -7.34 -15.11 -3.96
N LYS A 110 -7.79 -16.31 -3.62
CA LYS A 110 -7.21 -17.20 -2.61
C LYS A 110 -6.70 -18.45 -3.28
N PRO A 111 -5.45 -18.91 -3.05
CA PRO A 111 -4.95 -20.14 -3.62
C PRO A 111 -5.85 -21.33 -3.28
N THR A 112 -6.17 -22.15 -4.28
CA THR A 112 -6.91 -23.41 -4.09
C THR A 112 -6.00 -24.52 -3.62
N ALA A 113 -6.57 -25.60 -3.05
CA ALA A 113 -5.81 -26.80 -2.68
C ALA A 113 -5.00 -27.37 -3.86
N ALA A 114 -5.57 -27.33 -5.08
CA ALA A 114 -4.88 -27.78 -6.29
C ALA A 114 -3.64 -26.92 -6.63
N MET A 115 -3.71 -25.63 -6.43
CA MET A 115 -2.57 -24.70 -6.63
C MET A 115 -1.47 -24.94 -5.58
N LEU A 116 -1.82 -25.33 -4.35
CA LEU A 116 -0.87 -25.56 -3.25
C LEU A 116 -0.35 -27.00 -3.17
N LYS A 117 -0.86 -27.92 -4.00
CA LYS A 117 -0.59 -29.34 -3.92
C LYS A 117 0.91 -29.67 -3.91
N ASP A 118 1.67 -29.04 -4.79
CA ASP A 118 3.06 -29.40 -5.06
C ASP A 118 4.09 -28.55 -4.29
N ILE A 119 3.65 -27.69 -3.36
CA ILE A 119 4.53 -26.90 -2.51
C ILE A 119 4.53 -27.42 -1.06
N ASP A 120 5.58 -27.12 -0.32
CA ASP A 120 5.71 -27.35 1.12
C ASP A 120 5.55 -26.04 1.88
N VAL A 121 6.07 -24.94 1.30
CA VAL A 121 6.02 -23.58 1.84
C VAL A 121 5.62 -22.58 0.75
N LEU A 122 4.72 -21.66 1.10
CA LEU A 122 4.38 -20.50 0.28
C LEU A 122 5.08 -19.27 0.86
N VAL A 123 5.98 -18.69 0.07
CA VAL A 123 6.72 -17.47 0.41
C VAL A 123 5.99 -16.26 -0.15
N TYR A 124 5.92 -15.17 0.61
CA TYR A 124 5.38 -13.88 0.17
C TYR A 124 6.47 -12.82 0.19
N ASP A 125 6.64 -12.11 -0.93
CA ASP A 125 7.59 -11.02 -1.09
C ASP A 125 7.07 -9.93 -2.03
N ILE A 126 6.41 -8.92 -1.46
CA ILE A 126 5.85 -7.76 -2.18
C ILE A 126 6.06 -6.50 -1.34
N GLN A 127 6.46 -5.39 -1.98
CA GLN A 127 6.47 -4.08 -1.36
C GLN A 127 5.04 -3.56 -1.25
N ASP A 128 4.51 -3.55 -0.03
CA ASP A 128 3.22 -2.92 0.28
C ASP A 128 3.39 -1.41 0.53
N ILE A 129 2.30 -0.65 0.51
CA ILE A 129 2.31 0.79 0.75
C ILE A 129 1.66 1.20 2.08
N GLY A 130 1.26 0.27 2.93
CA GLY A 130 0.73 0.57 4.27
C GLY A 130 -0.71 1.09 4.32
N CYS A 131 -1.48 0.94 3.23
CA CYS A 131 -2.88 1.35 3.13
C CYS A 131 -3.82 0.16 2.92
N ARG A 132 -4.92 0.10 3.66
CA ARG A 132 -5.89 -1.00 3.62
C ARG A 132 -6.51 -1.23 2.24
N SER A 133 -6.78 -0.20 1.47
CA SER A 133 -7.37 -0.35 0.14
C SER A 133 -6.38 -0.83 -0.93
N TYR A 134 -5.07 -0.88 -0.62
CA TYR A 134 -4.04 -1.41 -1.49
C TYR A 134 -3.92 -2.92 -1.29
N THR A 135 -4.50 -3.71 -2.17
CA THR A 135 -4.98 -5.08 -1.96
C THR A 135 -3.92 -6.17 -1.71
N PHE A 136 -2.63 -5.85 -1.75
CA PHE A 136 -1.58 -6.87 -1.54
C PHE A 136 -1.58 -7.46 -0.13
N TYR A 137 -1.88 -6.66 0.91
CA TYR A 137 -2.08 -7.17 2.27
C TYR A 137 -3.23 -8.18 2.34
N ALA A 138 -4.31 -7.95 1.58
CA ALA A 138 -5.45 -8.86 1.51
C ALA A 138 -5.06 -10.18 0.82
N THR A 139 -4.29 -10.10 -0.27
CA THR A 139 -3.71 -11.27 -0.94
C THR A 139 -2.82 -12.06 0.01
N MET A 140 -1.94 -11.38 0.78
CA MET A 140 -1.08 -12.00 1.79
C MET A 140 -1.90 -12.79 2.83
N GLY A 141 -2.91 -12.15 3.43
CA GLY A 141 -3.76 -12.80 4.42
C GLY A 141 -4.54 -14.00 3.86
N MET A 142 -5.09 -13.88 2.64
CA MET A 142 -5.77 -15.00 1.98
C MET A 142 -4.84 -16.16 1.62
N CYS A 143 -3.59 -15.87 1.23
CA CYS A 143 -2.57 -16.90 1.02
C CYS A 143 -2.21 -17.61 2.33
N MET A 144 -2.08 -16.86 3.43
CA MET A 144 -1.84 -17.39 4.76
C MET A 144 -3.00 -18.31 5.21
N GLU A 145 -4.26 -17.89 5.02
CA GLU A 145 -5.45 -18.72 5.28
C GLU A 145 -5.43 -20.01 4.45
N ALA A 146 -5.14 -19.91 3.14
CA ALA A 146 -5.07 -21.07 2.27
C ALA A 146 -4.00 -22.07 2.71
N CYS A 147 -2.83 -21.60 3.15
CA CYS A 147 -1.78 -22.43 3.72
C CYS A 147 -2.24 -23.14 4.99
N ALA A 148 -2.88 -22.41 5.91
CA ALA A 148 -3.43 -22.98 7.14
C ALA A 148 -4.47 -24.08 6.90
N GLU A 149 -5.35 -23.88 5.91
CA GLU A 149 -6.39 -24.85 5.53
C GLU A 149 -5.81 -26.13 4.92
N ASN A 150 -4.69 -26.01 4.19
CA ASN A 150 -4.07 -27.10 3.45
C ASN A 150 -2.80 -27.67 4.12
N GLY A 151 -2.50 -27.28 5.37
CA GLY A 151 -1.35 -27.78 6.12
C GLY A 151 0.00 -27.40 5.49
N LYS A 152 0.08 -26.24 4.84
CA LYS A 152 1.31 -25.69 4.25
C LYS A 152 1.92 -24.63 5.16
N GLU A 153 3.24 -24.51 5.12
CA GLU A 153 3.94 -23.40 5.78
C GLU A 153 3.71 -22.09 4.99
N PHE A 154 3.66 -20.96 5.70
CA PHE A 154 3.61 -19.63 5.10
C PHE A 154 4.80 -18.82 5.59
N MET A 155 5.52 -18.16 4.68
CA MET A 155 6.69 -17.36 5.02
C MET A 155 6.57 -15.96 4.41
N VAL A 156 6.81 -14.92 5.22
CA VAL A 156 6.87 -13.52 4.75
C VAL A 156 8.32 -13.05 4.77
N LEU A 157 8.80 -12.58 3.63
CA LEU A 157 10.06 -11.85 3.51
C LEU A 157 9.76 -10.37 3.70
N ASP A 158 10.14 -9.82 4.87
CA ASP A 158 9.65 -8.52 5.29
C ASP A 158 10.28 -7.35 4.51
N ARG A 159 9.51 -6.26 4.37
CA ARG A 159 9.87 -5.03 3.66
C ARG A 159 9.42 -3.80 4.44
N PRO A 160 10.04 -2.62 4.20
CA PRO A 160 9.63 -1.37 4.86
C PRO A 160 8.16 -1.04 4.60
N ASN A 161 7.51 -0.45 5.60
CA ASN A 161 6.25 0.26 5.36
C ASN A 161 6.58 1.58 4.65
N ALA A 162 6.03 1.80 3.45
CA ALA A 162 6.38 2.95 2.62
C ALA A 162 5.73 4.26 3.08
N VAL A 163 4.58 4.21 3.80
CA VAL A 163 4.00 5.40 4.43
C VAL A 163 4.77 5.75 5.69
N SER A 164 4.74 4.87 6.69
CA SER A 164 5.42 5.04 7.98
C SER A 164 5.21 3.80 8.85
N GLY A 165 6.21 3.43 9.65
CA GLY A 165 6.05 2.42 10.69
C GLY A 165 5.26 2.90 11.91
N ASN A 166 5.01 4.21 12.04
CA ASN A 166 4.40 4.81 13.22
C ASN A 166 2.99 5.38 13.02
N LYS A 167 2.58 5.58 11.76
CA LYS A 167 1.32 6.24 11.42
C LYS A 167 0.16 5.26 11.36
N VAL A 168 -0.86 5.52 12.17
CA VAL A 168 -2.12 4.76 12.18
C VAL A 168 -3.26 5.75 12.06
N GLU A 169 -4.09 5.60 11.02
CA GLU A 169 -5.24 6.47 10.75
C GLU A 169 -6.43 5.64 10.28
N GLY A 170 -7.61 6.05 10.69
CA GLY A 170 -8.86 5.50 10.22
C GLY A 170 -9.48 4.45 11.15
N ASN A 171 -10.76 4.20 10.90
CA ASN A 171 -11.56 3.20 11.62
C ASN A 171 -11.23 1.77 11.16
N LEU A 172 -11.54 0.79 11.98
CA LEU A 172 -11.60 -0.61 11.58
C LEU A 172 -12.76 -0.86 10.60
N VAL A 173 -12.63 -1.94 9.83
CA VAL A 173 -13.72 -2.37 8.91
C VAL A 173 -14.88 -2.90 9.72
N GLU A 174 -16.07 -2.37 9.47
CA GLU A 174 -17.30 -2.76 10.14
C GLU A 174 -18.00 -3.94 9.42
N LYS A 175 -18.84 -4.66 10.17
CA LYS A 175 -19.63 -5.77 9.64
C LYS A 175 -20.48 -5.30 8.45
N GLY A 176 -20.40 -6.02 7.33
CA GLY A 176 -21.11 -5.69 6.09
C GLY A 176 -20.27 -4.96 5.05
N TYR A 177 -19.06 -4.46 5.41
CA TYR A 177 -18.17 -3.73 4.51
C TYR A 177 -16.90 -4.50 4.12
N PHE A 178 -16.73 -5.73 4.62
CA PHE A 178 -15.60 -6.57 4.22
C PHE A 178 -15.62 -6.85 2.72
N SER A 179 -14.47 -6.59 2.08
CA SER A 179 -14.29 -6.75 0.63
C SER A 179 -12.80 -6.88 0.32
N MET A 180 -12.39 -7.05 -0.95
CA MET A 180 -10.96 -7.05 -1.29
C MET A 180 -10.23 -5.78 -0.84
N VAL A 181 -10.85 -4.61 -0.98
CA VAL A 181 -10.26 -3.32 -0.57
C VAL A 181 -10.39 -3.05 0.94
N SER A 182 -11.03 -3.93 1.69
CA SER A 182 -11.22 -3.86 3.14
C SER A 182 -11.39 -5.27 3.69
N LYS A 183 -10.39 -6.13 3.47
CA LYS A 183 -10.48 -7.58 3.73
C LYS A 183 -10.47 -7.93 5.21
N TYR A 184 -9.72 -7.21 6.01
CA TYR A 184 -9.53 -7.48 7.43
C TYR A 184 -9.85 -6.24 8.27
N ALA A 185 -10.24 -6.45 9.54
CA ALA A 185 -10.56 -5.39 10.50
C ALA A 185 -9.26 -4.71 10.99
N ILE A 186 -8.69 -3.85 10.15
CA ILE A 186 -7.52 -3.01 10.43
C ILE A 186 -7.83 -1.56 10.05
N PRO A 187 -7.12 -0.55 10.59
CA PRO A 187 -7.26 0.86 10.19
C PRO A 187 -6.93 1.09 8.71
N TYR A 188 -7.32 2.23 8.18
CA TYR A 188 -7.05 2.56 6.78
C TYR A 188 -5.54 2.71 6.50
N VAL A 189 -4.81 3.43 7.37
CA VAL A 189 -3.34 3.40 7.44
C VAL A 189 -2.97 2.63 8.71
N TYR A 190 -2.22 1.54 8.59
CA TYR A 190 -2.09 0.59 9.69
C TYR A 190 -0.70 0.55 10.35
N GLY A 191 0.32 1.24 9.82
CA GLY A 191 1.62 1.44 10.47
C GLY A 191 2.44 0.17 10.76
N LEU A 192 2.16 -0.94 10.09
CA LEU A 192 2.87 -2.20 10.24
C LEU A 192 3.61 -2.55 8.95
N THR A 193 4.74 -3.26 9.07
CA THR A 193 5.36 -3.90 7.91
C THR A 193 4.53 -5.11 7.47
N PRO A 194 4.72 -5.64 6.24
CA PRO A 194 4.04 -6.88 5.83
C PRO A 194 4.23 -8.04 6.82
N GLY A 195 5.44 -8.21 7.36
CA GLY A 195 5.74 -9.24 8.36
C GLY A 195 5.00 -9.03 9.68
N GLU A 196 5.03 -7.80 10.22
CA GLU A 196 4.31 -7.45 11.44
C GLU A 196 2.79 -7.62 11.26
N LEU A 197 2.26 -7.20 10.11
CA LEU A 197 0.84 -7.37 9.79
C LEU A 197 0.46 -8.85 9.69
N ALA A 198 1.29 -9.69 9.06
CA ALA A 198 1.05 -11.13 9.00
C ALA A 198 1.00 -11.76 10.40
N ILE A 199 1.92 -11.37 11.30
CA ILE A 199 1.90 -11.83 12.69
C ILE A 199 0.61 -11.37 13.38
N TYR A 200 0.25 -10.08 13.27
CA TYR A 200 -0.98 -9.53 13.85
C TYR A 200 -2.22 -10.30 13.39
N LEU A 201 -2.39 -10.48 12.07
CA LEU A 201 -3.54 -11.19 11.51
C LEU A 201 -3.63 -12.64 12.00
N ASN A 202 -2.49 -13.31 12.13
CA ASN A 202 -2.39 -14.71 12.56
C ASN A 202 -2.65 -14.89 14.07
N GLU A 203 -2.07 -14.03 14.91
CA GLU A 203 -2.13 -14.18 16.38
C GLU A 203 -3.43 -13.62 16.97
N GLU A 204 -4.01 -12.58 16.38
CA GLU A 204 -5.27 -11.98 16.84
C GLU A 204 -6.52 -12.71 16.32
N GLY A 205 -6.34 -13.82 15.59
CA GLY A 205 -7.45 -14.61 15.06
C GLY A 205 -8.29 -13.85 14.03
N VAL A 206 -7.69 -12.89 13.34
CA VAL A 206 -8.35 -12.13 12.26
C VAL A 206 -8.55 -13.03 11.05
N THR A 207 -7.66 -14.00 10.84
CA THR A 207 -7.81 -15.08 9.88
C THR A 207 -8.58 -16.26 10.50
N ALA A 208 -9.35 -16.97 9.69
CA ALA A 208 -10.25 -18.04 10.18
C ALA A 208 -9.51 -19.22 10.83
N LYS A 209 -8.26 -19.47 10.44
CA LYS A 209 -7.41 -20.56 10.94
C LYS A 209 -5.97 -20.07 11.08
N LYS A 210 -5.33 -20.39 12.21
CA LYS A 210 -3.93 -20.04 12.47
C LYS A 210 -3.00 -20.81 11.54
N ALA A 211 -2.12 -20.09 10.84
CA ALA A 211 -1.12 -20.64 9.93
C ALA A 211 0.19 -20.96 10.67
N HIS A 212 0.96 -21.90 10.13
CA HIS A 212 2.37 -22.05 10.48
C HIS A 212 3.18 -20.96 9.78
N LEU A 213 3.26 -19.80 10.44
CA LEU A 213 3.86 -18.56 9.92
C LEU A 213 5.32 -18.44 10.34
N THR A 214 6.18 -18.13 9.38
CA THR A 214 7.56 -17.67 9.60
C THR A 214 7.73 -16.29 8.97
N VAL A 215 8.28 -15.34 9.69
CA VAL A 215 8.68 -14.03 9.15
C VAL A 215 10.20 -13.96 9.12
N ILE A 216 10.77 -13.61 7.97
CA ILE A 216 12.19 -13.26 7.85
C ILE A 216 12.27 -11.74 7.98
N PRO A 217 12.70 -11.21 9.13
CA PRO A 217 12.72 -9.77 9.36
C PRO A 217 13.80 -9.08 8.54
N MET A 218 13.62 -7.77 8.37
CA MET A 218 14.67 -6.89 7.84
C MET A 218 15.79 -6.71 8.86
N GLU A 219 16.97 -6.35 8.38
CA GLU A 219 18.06 -5.85 9.22
C GLU A 219 18.22 -4.33 9.01
N GLY A 220 18.44 -3.58 10.08
CA GLY A 220 18.79 -2.15 10.06
C GLY A 220 17.62 -1.19 9.79
N TRP A 221 16.40 -1.66 9.54
CA TRP A 221 15.23 -0.79 9.41
C TRP A 221 14.69 -0.37 10.78
N LYS A 222 14.25 0.89 10.86
CA LYS A 222 13.58 1.47 12.03
C LYS A 222 12.25 2.08 11.60
N ARG A 223 11.29 2.10 12.54
CA ARG A 223 9.92 2.55 12.30
C ARG A 223 9.78 4.01 11.89
N ASP A 224 10.72 4.86 12.31
CA ASP A 224 10.80 6.28 11.99
C ASP A 224 11.52 6.61 10.68
N MET A 225 12.09 5.60 10.01
CA MET A 225 12.74 5.81 8.72
C MET A 225 11.73 6.11 7.61
N THR A 226 12.01 7.15 6.82
CA THR A 226 11.42 7.30 5.51
C THR A 226 11.97 6.24 4.56
N TYR A 227 11.25 5.92 3.47
CA TYR A 227 11.77 4.94 2.51
C TYR A 227 13.13 5.37 1.92
N ALA A 228 13.32 6.66 1.65
CA ALA A 228 14.60 7.19 1.15
C ALA A 228 15.79 6.90 2.09
N GLN A 229 15.57 6.94 3.41
CA GLN A 229 16.60 6.65 4.41
C GLN A 229 17.00 5.18 4.45
N THR A 230 16.22 4.28 3.88
CA THR A 230 16.56 2.85 3.78
C THR A 230 17.70 2.59 2.79
N GLY A 231 17.91 3.49 1.82
CA GLY A 231 18.85 3.30 0.71
C GLY A 231 18.45 2.18 -0.26
N LEU A 232 17.23 1.67 -0.17
CA LEU A 232 16.71 0.64 -1.08
C LEU A 232 16.20 1.29 -2.38
N PRO A 233 16.35 0.63 -3.54
CA PRO A 233 15.74 1.10 -4.78
C PRO A 233 14.22 0.96 -4.69
N TRP A 234 13.49 1.93 -5.24
CA TRP A 234 12.05 1.81 -5.40
C TRP A 234 11.75 1.13 -6.74
N VAL A 235 11.02 0.03 -6.68
CA VAL A 235 10.36 -0.56 -7.83
C VAL A 235 8.86 -0.41 -7.63
N ALA A 236 8.20 0.28 -8.54
CA ALA A 236 6.77 0.55 -8.45
C ALA A 236 5.97 -0.75 -8.25
N PRO A 237 5.28 -0.93 -7.11
CA PRO A 237 4.50 -2.14 -6.86
C PRO A 237 3.24 -2.20 -7.72
N SER A 238 2.80 -1.04 -8.24
CA SER A 238 1.74 -0.90 -9.24
C SER A 238 2.00 0.34 -10.10
N PRO A 239 1.37 0.47 -11.30
CA PRO A 239 1.65 1.54 -12.26
C PRO A 239 1.46 2.96 -11.73
N GLN A 240 0.58 3.16 -10.73
CA GLN A 240 0.22 4.48 -10.21
C GLN A 240 0.99 4.85 -8.91
N ILE A 241 1.96 4.04 -8.49
CA ILE A 241 2.83 4.31 -7.33
C ILE A 241 4.30 4.39 -7.80
N PRO A 242 4.65 5.42 -8.60
CA PRO A 242 5.95 5.49 -9.28
C PRO A 242 7.12 5.81 -8.35
N THR A 243 6.88 6.42 -7.20
CA THR A 243 7.90 6.72 -6.17
C THR A 243 7.39 6.36 -4.77
N PRO A 244 8.26 6.20 -3.77
CA PRO A 244 7.83 5.86 -2.41
C PRO A 244 6.88 6.90 -1.79
N ASP A 245 7.04 8.18 -2.10
CA ASP A 245 6.16 9.25 -1.58
C ASP A 245 4.70 9.07 -2.03
N HIS A 246 4.48 8.38 -3.16
CA HIS A 246 3.13 8.09 -3.64
C HIS A 246 2.35 7.15 -2.72
N ALA A 247 2.99 6.45 -1.80
CA ALA A 247 2.31 5.71 -0.75
C ALA A 247 1.51 6.65 0.17
N ALA A 248 2.11 7.77 0.59
CA ALA A 248 1.43 8.78 1.40
C ALA A 248 0.38 9.56 0.59
N PHE A 249 0.64 9.88 -0.68
CA PHE A 249 -0.35 10.50 -1.56
C PHE A 249 -1.55 9.58 -1.82
N TYR A 250 -1.33 8.27 -1.96
CA TYR A 250 -2.41 7.30 -2.06
C TYR A 250 -3.28 7.29 -0.78
N ALA A 251 -2.67 7.28 0.39
CA ALA A 251 -3.40 7.37 1.66
C ALA A 251 -4.23 8.66 1.76
N MET A 252 -3.71 9.76 1.21
CA MET A 252 -4.32 11.08 1.25
C MET A 252 -5.51 11.24 0.31
N SER A 253 -5.52 10.61 -0.86
CA SER A 253 -6.49 10.93 -1.92
C SER A 253 -7.21 9.72 -2.53
N GLY A 254 -6.73 8.51 -2.26
CA GLY A 254 -7.24 7.30 -2.92
C GLY A 254 -8.71 7.01 -2.63
N VAL A 255 -9.22 7.41 -1.47
CA VAL A 255 -10.63 7.14 -1.08
C VAL A 255 -11.60 7.93 -1.96
N ILE A 256 -11.37 9.24 -2.14
CA ILE A 256 -12.29 10.06 -2.95
C ILE A 256 -12.21 9.75 -4.44
N GLY A 257 -11.11 9.15 -4.89
CA GLY A 257 -10.99 8.63 -6.25
C GLY A 257 -12.10 7.62 -6.59
N GLU A 258 -12.60 6.89 -5.61
CA GLU A 258 -13.67 5.91 -5.77
C GLU A 258 -15.07 6.52 -6.00
N LEU A 259 -15.21 7.82 -5.81
CA LEU A 259 -16.43 8.55 -6.17
C LEU A 259 -16.50 8.87 -7.68
N TYR A 260 -15.35 8.85 -8.36
CA TYR A 260 -15.21 9.20 -9.79
C TYR A 260 -15.76 10.59 -10.16
N ALA A 261 -15.90 11.47 -9.18
CA ALA A 261 -16.34 12.87 -9.33
C ALA A 261 -15.16 13.84 -9.43
N PHE A 262 -13.94 13.36 -9.12
CA PHE A 262 -12.73 14.15 -9.00
C PHE A 262 -11.58 13.47 -9.74
N ASN A 263 -10.61 14.26 -10.18
CA ASN A 263 -9.33 13.72 -10.63
C ASN A 263 -8.28 13.90 -9.54
N THR A 264 -7.70 12.78 -9.11
CA THR A 264 -6.65 12.75 -8.08
C THR A 264 -5.23 12.74 -8.69
N GLY A 265 -5.08 13.19 -9.94
CA GLY A 265 -3.82 13.15 -10.69
C GLY A 265 -3.62 11.86 -11.49
N ILE A 266 -4.55 10.90 -11.40
CA ILE A 266 -4.51 9.67 -12.18
C ILE A 266 -4.77 10.02 -13.66
N GLY A 267 -3.97 9.41 -14.54
CA GLY A 267 -3.97 9.76 -15.97
C GLY A 267 -3.08 10.96 -16.32
N TYR A 268 -2.41 11.52 -15.31
CA TYR A 268 -1.41 12.57 -15.43
C TYR A 268 -0.10 12.14 -14.73
N THR A 269 0.90 13.02 -14.69
CA THR A 269 2.23 12.71 -14.12
C THR A 269 2.30 12.76 -12.58
N LEU A 270 1.18 13.07 -11.91
CA LEU A 270 1.09 13.28 -10.46
C LEU A 270 0.01 12.39 -9.82
N PRO A 271 0.05 11.05 -9.99
CA PRO A 271 -0.98 10.18 -9.47
C PRO A 271 -1.14 10.35 -7.96
N PHE A 272 -2.40 10.48 -7.51
CA PHE A 272 -2.80 10.70 -6.11
C PHE A 272 -2.34 12.02 -5.47
N GLN A 273 -1.60 12.87 -6.18
CA GLN A 273 -1.04 14.10 -5.64
C GLN A 273 -1.90 15.35 -5.91
N CYS A 274 -3.07 15.20 -6.50
CA CYS A 274 -3.94 16.31 -6.88
C CYS A 274 -5.36 16.11 -6.36
N PHE A 275 -6.05 17.25 -6.19
CA PHE A 275 -7.51 17.31 -6.09
C PHE A 275 -8.02 18.29 -7.15
N ALA A 276 -8.71 17.81 -8.17
CA ALA A 276 -9.10 18.62 -9.30
C ALA A 276 -10.45 18.22 -9.91
N THR A 277 -11.13 19.21 -10.50
CA THR A 277 -12.35 19.03 -11.28
C THR A 277 -12.31 19.95 -12.51
N PRO A 278 -13.18 19.76 -13.52
CA PRO A 278 -13.23 20.67 -14.67
C PRO A 278 -13.84 22.05 -14.40
N TYR A 279 -14.43 22.28 -13.22
CA TYR A 279 -15.22 23.49 -12.93
C TYR A 279 -14.71 24.30 -11.73
N LEU A 280 -13.61 23.88 -11.09
CA LEU A 280 -12.99 24.64 -9.99
C LEU A 280 -12.19 25.84 -10.49
N ASP A 281 -12.03 26.83 -9.64
CA ASP A 281 -11.02 27.87 -9.75
C ASP A 281 -9.82 27.43 -8.91
N ALA A 282 -8.70 27.13 -9.56
CA ALA A 282 -7.51 26.55 -8.92
C ALA A 282 -6.90 27.48 -7.87
N ASP A 283 -6.87 28.79 -8.12
CA ASP A 283 -6.29 29.77 -7.20
C ASP A 283 -7.17 29.91 -5.95
N LYS A 284 -8.49 30.07 -6.12
CA LYS A 284 -9.42 30.15 -4.99
C LYS A 284 -9.40 28.89 -4.13
N LEU A 285 -9.31 27.71 -4.76
CA LEU A 285 -9.20 26.45 -4.03
C LEU A 285 -7.89 26.39 -3.24
N ALA A 286 -6.77 26.76 -3.85
CA ALA A 286 -5.47 26.77 -3.17
C ALA A 286 -5.43 27.72 -1.98
N ASP A 287 -5.98 28.93 -2.15
CA ASP A 287 -6.09 29.92 -1.07
C ASP A 287 -6.95 29.40 0.08
N ALA A 288 -8.13 28.81 -0.22
CA ALA A 288 -9.03 28.26 0.79
C ALA A 288 -8.41 27.05 1.52
N MET A 289 -7.77 26.15 0.80
CA MET A 289 -7.09 24.99 1.42
C MET A 289 -5.89 25.43 2.29
N ASN A 290 -5.10 26.42 1.85
CA ASN A 290 -3.99 26.94 2.64
C ASN A 290 -4.48 27.73 3.87
N ALA A 291 -5.62 28.41 3.80
CA ALA A 291 -6.23 29.11 4.92
C ALA A 291 -6.64 28.18 6.07
N LEU A 292 -6.87 26.90 5.81
CA LEU A 292 -7.11 25.89 6.86
C LEU A 292 -5.88 25.62 7.73
N ASN A 293 -4.69 26.00 7.30
CA ASN A 293 -3.42 25.78 8.00
C ASN A 293 -3.22 24.32 8.44
N LEU A 294 -3.57 23.36 7.60
CA LEU A 294 -3.46 21.93 7.91
C LEU A 294 -2.00 21.57 8.20
N PRO A 295 -1.70 20.99 9.38
CA PRO A 295 -0.34 20.62 9.73
C PRO A 295 0.26 19.63 8.72
N GLY A 296 1.49 19.90 8.27
CA GLY A 296 2.20 19.02 7.36
C GLY A 296 1.78 19.12 5.89
N PHE A 297 0.91 20.06 5.51
CA PHE A 297 0.47 20.25 4.13
C PHE A 297 0.73 21.66 3.58
N ARG A 298 0.90 21.72 2.25
CA ARG A 298 0.82 22.95 1.44
C ARG A 298 0.12 22.62 0.13
N PHE A 299 -0.61 23.60 -0.39
CA PHE A 299 -1.42 23.44 -1.61
C PHE A 299 -1.01 24.50 -2.62
N ARG A 300 -0.73 24.04 -3.85
CA ARG A 300 -0.40 24.90 -5.00
C ARG A 300 -1.49 24.79 -6.05
N PRO A 301 -1.96 25.90 -6.66
CA PRO A 301 -2.89 25.81 -7.78
C PRO A 301 -2.25 25.03 -8.95
N ILE A 302 -3.05 24.19 -9.60
CA ILE A 302 -2.63 23.42 -10.78
C ILE A 302 -3.75 23.35 -11.79
N ASN A 303 -3.36 23.49 -13.07
CA ASN A 303 -4.21 23.21 -14.21
C ASN A 303 -3.53 22.15 -15.07
N PHE A 304 -4.27 21.11 -15.47
CA PHE A 304 -3.71 20.03 -16.28
C PHE A 304 -4.78 19.34 -17.12
N LYS A 305 -4.34 18.65 -18.17
CA LYS A 305 -5.19 17.78 -18.96
C LYS A 305 -4.67 16.34 -18.84
N PRO A 306 -5.51 15.37 -18.42
CA PRO A 306 -5.12 13.96 -18.36
C PRO A 306 -4.68 13.46 -19.74
N PHE A 307 -3.66 12.59 -19.80
CA PHE A 307 -3.16 11.98 -21.03
C PHE A 307 -4.06 10.84 -21.49
N PHE A 308 -4.68 10.14 -20.54
CA PHE A 308 -5.61 9.04 -20.80
C PHE A 308 -6.72 9.03 -19.77
N LYS A 309 -7.81 8.39 -20.15
CA LYS A 309 -9.01 8.26 -19.35
C LYS A 309 -8.84 7.21 -18.26
N VAL A 310 -9.22 7.56 -17.05
CA VAL A 310 -9.21 6.66 -15.90
C VAL A 310 -10.61 6.55 -15.32
N GLY A 311 -11.04 5.32 -15.04
CA GLY A 311 -12.35 5.04 -14.45
C GLY A 311 -13.49 4.96 -15.46
N PRO A 312 -14.75 5.01 -14.99
CA PRO A 312 -15.92 4.92 -15.86
C PRO A 312 -15.99 6.09 -16.82
N GLU A 313 -16.68 5.88 -17.94
CA GLU A 313 -16.91 6.93 -18.94
C GLU A 313 -17.74 8.07 -18.36
N THR A 314 -17.08 9.08 -17.83
CA THR A 314 -17.66 10.39 -17.57
C THR A 314 -17.32 11.33 -18.73
N ALA A 315 -18.24 12.21 -19.09
CA ALA A 315 -17.99 13.20 -20.14
C ALA A 315 -16.79 14.10 -19.83
N ASP A 316 -16.37 14.16 -18.56
CA ASP A 316 -15.35 15.06 -18.04
C ASP A 316 -13.97 14.42 -17.90
N ALA A 317 -13.83 13.09 -18.13
CA ALA A 317 -12.59 12.35 -17.86
C ALA A 317 -11.36 12.84 -18.65
N MET A 318 -11.56 13.54 -19.78
CA MET A 318 -10.51 14.10 -20.64
C MET A 318 -10.54 15.62 -20.73
N LYS A 319 -11.37 16.29 -19.93
CA LYS A 319 -11.39 17.75 -19.85
C LYS A 319 -10.15 18.30 -19.17
N GLU A 320 -9.89 19.56 -19.37
CA GLU A 320 -8.94 20.31 -18.54
C GLU A 320 -9.41 20.30 -17.09
N MET A 321 -8.51 20.01 -16.18
CA MET A 321 -8.73 19.93 -14.75
C MET A 321 -8.11 21.12 -14.05
N HIS A 322 -8.82 21.69 -13.13
CA HIS A 322 -8.42 22.82 -12.29
C HIS A 322 -8.49 22.40 -10.83
N GLY A 323 -7.47 22.69 -10.05
CA GLY A 323 -7.45 22.26 -8.66
C GLY A 323 -6.17 22.56 -7.94
N VAL A 324 -5.80 21.72 -6.98
CA VAL A 324 -4.58 21.84 -6.20
C VAL A 324 -3.68 20.63 -6.35
N GLN A 325 -2.37 20.89 -6.47
CA GLN A 325 -1.31 19.93 -6.18
C GLN A 325 -1.00 20.00 -4.70
N VAL A 326 -0.91 18.85 -4.05
CA VAL A 326 -0.64 18.73 -2.62
C VAL A 326 0.84 18.43 -2.38
N TYR A 327 1.42 19.13 -1.41
CA TYR A 327 2.76 18.88 -0.89
C TYR A 327 2.63 18.43 0.57
N ILE A 328 3.15 17.25 0.88
CA ILE A 328 3.31 16.78 2.26
C ILE A 328 4.67 17.31 2.74
N THR A 329 4.65 18.31 3.60
CA THR A 329 5.84 19.01 4.10
C THR A 329 6.36 18.45 5.42
N ASP A 330 5.49 17.74 6.16
CA ASP A 330 5.83 17.05 7.41
C ASP A 330 4.88 15.84 7.53
N LEU A 331 5.42 14.66 7.23
CA LEU A 331 4.63 13.43 7.22
C LEU A 331 4.11 13.04 8.61
N ASP A 332 4.87 13.34 9.66
CA ASP A 332 4.47 12.97 11.03
C ASP A 332 3.26 13.78 11.50
N LYS A 333 3.20 15.06 11.13
CA LYS A 333 2.09 15.96 11.49
C LYS A 333 0.87 15.84 10.58
N ALA A 334 1.07 15.37 9.34
CA ALA A 334 0.02 15.29 8.35
C ALA A 334 -1.02 14.22 8.73
N GLU A 335 -2.28 14.60 8.87
CA GLU A 335 -3.42 13.67 8.91
C GLU A 335 -3.81 13.33 7.46
N LEU A 336 -3.12 12.31 6.91
CA LEU A 336 -3.17 12.01 5.48
C LEU A 336 -4.59 11.81 4.98
N THR A 337 -5.30 10.90 5.63
CA THR A 337 -6.62 10.47 5.13
C THR A 337 -7.69 11.55 5.33
N LEU A 338 -7.58 12.40 6.34
CA LEU A 338 -8.52 13.52 6.54
C LEU A 338 -8.32 14.66 5.54
N CYS A 339 -7.13 14.79 4.93
CA CYS A 339 -6.86 15.84 3.94
C CYS A 339 -7.90 15.85 2.80
N GLN A 340 -8.29 14.70 2.29
CA GLN A 340 -9.30 14.60 1.23
C GLN A 340 -10.70 15.04 1.67
N PHE A 341 -11.04 14.90 2.94
CA PHE A 341 -12.31 15.40 3.47
C PHE A 341 -12.29 16.93 3.68
N TYR A 342 -11.14 17.51 4.02
CA TYR A 342 -10.97 18.96 3.99
C TYR A 342 -11.14 19.52 2.58
N PHE A 343 -10.61 18.82 1.56
CA PHE A 343 -10.89 19.18 0.16
C PHE A 343 -12.41 19.13 -0.14
N LEU A 344 -13.10 18.07 0.26
CA LEU A 344 -14.55 17.96 0.05
C LEU A 344 -15.33 19.03 0.79
N GLN A 345 -14.91 19.43 1.99
CA GLN A 345 -15.49 20.53 2.75
C GLN A 345 -15.35 21.85 2.00
N VAL A 346 -14.12 22.20 1.56
CA VAL A 346 -13.86 23.44 0.80
C VAL A 346 -14.58 23.41 -0.55
N LEU A 347 -14.61 22.26 -1.22
CA LEU A 347 -15.38 22.11 -2.46
C LEU A 347 -16.85 22.45 -2.26
N HIS A 348 -17.47 21.94 -1.20
CA HIS A 348 -18.86 22.24 -0.89
C HIS A 348 -19.09 23.73 -0.55
N GLU A 349 -18.14 24.36 0.14
CA GLU A 349 -18.19 25.80 0.45
C GLU A 349 -18.10 26.68 -0.83
N LEU A 350 -17.22 26.30 -1.78
CA LEU A 350 -17.04 27.01 -3.05
C LEU A 350 -18.15 26.67 -4.08
N HIS A 351 -18.66 25.46 -4.06
CA HIS A 351 -19.65 24.92 -4.99
C HIS A 351 -20.72 24.11 -4.27
N PRO A 352 -21.69 24.77 -3.58
CA PRO A 352 -22.73 24.09 -2.79
C PRO A 352 -23.59 23.10 -3.61
N ASP A 353 -23.75 23.34 -4.91
CA ASP A 353 -24.51 22.52 -5.83
C ASP A 353 -23.76 21.28 -6.35
N ALA A 354 -22.47 21.11 -5.98
CA ALA A 354 -21.68 19.96 -6.40
C ALA A 354 -22.24 18.65 -5.79
N LYS A 355 -22.53 17.68 -6.65
CA LYS A 355 -23.07 16.37 -6.26
C LYS A 355 -21.93 15.45 -5.78
N ILE A 356 -21.39 15.73 -4.61
CA ILE A 356 -20.23 14.99 -4.07
C ILE A 356 -20.55 13.49 -3.89
N PHE A 357 -21.73 13.17 -3.33
CA PHE A 357 -22.18 11.81 -3.14
C PHE A 357 -23.44 11.53 -3.99
N ASP A 358 -23.24 11.41 -5.31
CA ASP A 358 -24.36 11.13 -6.24
C ASP A 358 -24.65 9.62 -6.26
N ALA A 359 -25.79 9.25 -5.66
CA ALA A 359 -26.27 7.87 -5.67
C ALA A 359 -26.65 7.38 -7.08
N ASN A 360 -26.93 8.29 -8.01
CA ASN A 360 -27.29 7.99 -9.39
C ASN A 360 -26.08 7.93 -10.33
N ALA A 361 -24.88 8.29 -9.86
CA ALA A 361 -23.65 8.10 -10.63
C ALA A 361 -23.47 6.61 -10.98
N LYS A 362 -22.87 6.29 -12.12
CA LYS A 362 -22.70 4.92 -12.64
C LYS A 362 -22.15 3.92 -11.60
N ARG A 363 -21.27 4.36 -10.69
CA ARG A 363 -20.76 3.57 -9.57
C ARG A 363 -21.34 3.99 -8.21
N GLY A 364 -21.97 5.15 -8.13
CA GLY A 364 -22.46 5.73 -6.89
C GLY A 364 -21.35 5.90 -5.87
N TYR A 365 -21.65 5.70 -4.61
CA TYR A 365 -20.71 5.78 -3.49
C TYR A 365 -20.40 4.41 -2.86
N GLY A 366 -20.88 3.30 -3.44
CA GLY A 366 -20.74 1.97 -2.82
C GLY A 366 -19.28 1.51 -2.68
N MET A 367 -18.39 1.88 -3.62
CA MET A 367 -16.98 1.57 -3.50
C MET A 367 -16.31 2.46 -2.45
N PHE A 368 -16.68 3.74 -2.35
CA PHE A 368 -16.23 4.62 -1.28
C PHE A 368 -16.52 4.03 0.11
N ASP A 369 -17.79 3.59 0.35
CA ASP A 369 -18.17 2.97 1.64
C ASP A 369 -17.36 1.69 1.92
N LYS A 370 -17.10 0.87 0.90
CA LYS A 370 -16.26 -0.33 1.03
C LYS A 370 -14.80 0.01 1.38
N VAL A 371 -14.22 1.02 0.74
CA VAL A 371 -12.84 1.46 1.03
C VAL A 371 -12.75 2.06 2.42
N MET A 372 -13.75 2.86 2.83
CA MET A 372 -13.83 3.39 4.20
C MET A 372 -14.10 2.29 5.24
N GLY A 373 -14.62 1.13 4.82
CA GLY A 373 -15.01 0.04 5.71
C GLY A 373 -16.27 0.33 6.53
N THR A 374 -17.02 1.36 6.17
CA THR A 374 -18.26 1.80 6.82
C THR A 374 -18.98 2.83 5.93
N ASP A 375 -20.30 2.95 6.05
CA ASP A 375 -21.07 4.04 5.45
C ASP A 375 -21.24 5.26 6.39
N GLN A 376 -20.82 5.12 7.64
CA GLN A 376 -21.03 6.15 8.66
C GLN A 376 -20.23 7.43 8.37
N ILE A 377 -19.01 7.30 7.83
CA ILE A 377 -18.19 8.45 7.44
C ILE A 377 -18.94 9.29 6.42
N ARG A 378 -19.42 8.68 5.33
CA ARG A 378 -20.21 9.38 4.31
C ARG A 378 -21.48 9.97 4.86
N LYS A 379 -22.27 9.20 5.63
CA LYS A 379 -23.55 9.64 6.17
C LYS A 379 -23.42 10.83 7.12
N ARG A 380 -22.42 10.83 7.99
CA ARG A 380 -22.14 11.94 8.91
C ARG A 380 -21.64 13.16 8.15
N PHE A 381 -20.62 12.96 7.30
CA PHE A 381 -20.03 14.05 6.53
C PHE A 381 -21.06 14.75 5.62
N ALA A 382 -21.92 14.00 4.95
CA ALA A 382 -22.94 14.53 4.04
C ALA A 382 -24.02 15.38 4.73
N GLN A 383 -24.12 15.40 6.07
CA GLN A 383 -25.09 16.24 6.77
C GLN A 383 -24.74 17.72 6.70
N ASN A 384 -23.47 18.06 6.93
CA ASN A 384 -22.99 19.45 7.02
C ASN A 384 -21.73 19.70 6.19
N TYR A 385 -21.13 18.68 5.60
CA TYR A 385 -19.84 18.74 4.91
C TYR A 385 -18.71 19.32 5.77
N LYS A 386 -18.66 18.93 7.06
CA LYS A 386 -17.63 19.39 8.00
C LYS A 386 -16.78 18.19 8.46
N VAL A 387 -15.45 18.35 8.39
CA VAL A 387 -14.51 17.32 8.87
C VAL A 387 -14.69 17.07 10.37
N ALA A 388 -15.04 18.09 11.15
CA ALA A 388 -15.32 17.96 12.59
C ALA A 388 -16.42 16.92 12.90
N ASP A 389 -17.37 16.69 11.98
CA ASP A 389 -18.47 15.73 12.20
C ASP A 389 -18.03 14.26 12.05
N ILE A 390 -16.84 14.03 11.48
CA ILE A 390 -16.33 12.69 11.22
C ILE A 390 -15.00 12.38 11.90
N ALA A 391 -14.19 13.37 12.30
CA ALA A 391 -12.82 13.16 12.74
C ALA A 391 -12.71 12.17 13.91
N ASP A 392 -13.52 12.33 14.94
CA ASP A 392 -13.54 11.43 16.11
C ASP A 392 -13.96 10.01 15.71
N TYR A 393 -15.01 9.90 14.88
CA TYR A 393 -15.49 8.60 14.42
C TYR A 393 -14.48 7.93 13.50
N PHE A 394 -13.82 8.68 12.64
CA PHE A 394 -12.79 8.18 11.74
C PHE A 394 -11.61 7.59 12.51
N ASN A 395 -11.15 8.23 13.56
CA ASN A 395 -9.99 7.81 14.35
C ASN A 395 -10.34 6.98 15.60
N LYS A 396 -11.63 6.60 15.80
CA LYS A 396 -12.12 5.95 17.00
C LYS A 396 -11.34 4.69 17.42
N ASP A 397 -10.82 3.95 16.44
CA ASP A 397 -10.18 2.65 16.66
C ASP A 397 -8.64 2.74 16.59
N ALA A 398 -8.08 3.87 16.14
CA ALA A 398 -6.66 3.97 15.79
C ALA A 398 -5.73 3.79 17.00
N ALA A 399 -6.05 4.40 18.14
CA ALA A 399 -5.24 4.32 19.35
C ALA A 399 -5.25 2.90 19.93
N GLU A 400 -6.42 2.26 20.00
CA GLU A 400 -6.55 0.88 20.49
C GLU A 400 -5.83 -0.10 19.57
N PHE A 401 -5.99 0.04 18.25
CA PHE A 401 -5.26 -0.79 17.30
C PHE A 401 -3.74 -0.63 17.45
N LYS A 402 -3.23 0.60 17.58
CA LYS A 402 -1.80 0.87 17.77
C LYS A 402 -1.29 0.22 19.06
N ALA A 403 -2.00 0.34 20.16
CA ALA A 403 -1.64 -0.30 21.42
C ALA A 403 -1.66 -1.83 21.30
N LYS A 404 -2.68 -2.39 20.65
CA LYS A 404 -2.84 -3.83 20.46
C LYS A 404 -1.78 -4.42 19.52
N SER A 405 -1.45 -3.73 18.43
CA SER A 405 -0.50 -4.21 17.42
C SER A 405 0.96 -4.04 17.84
N SER A 406 1.26 -3.13 18.77
CA SER A 406 2.64 -2.85 19.21
C SER A 406 3.38 -4.07 19.77
N LYS A 407 2.68 -5.05 20.34
CA LYS A 407 3.28 -6.29 20.83
C LYS A 407 3.82 -7.20 19.72
N TYR A 408 3.50 -6.92 18.47
CA TYR A 408 3.96 -7.64 17.29
C TYR A 408 5.03 -6.89 16.49
N TYR A 409 5.50 -5.75 17.02
CA TYR A 409 6.56 -4.99 16.37
C TYR A 409 7.86 -5.79 16.36
N LEU A 410 8.44 -5.92 15.18
CA LEU A 410 9.75 -6.54 14.96
C LEU A 410 10.88 -5.49 15.03
N TYR A 411 10.54 -4.23 14.94
CA TYR A 411 11.47 -3.10 14.83
C TYR A 411 11.13 -1.99 15.82
N GLN A 412 12.16 -1.24 16.21
CA GLN A 412 12.05 -0.10 17.12
C GLN A 412 12.01 1.24 16.39
#